data_110d216c2438e21589f2d6865477cc62
#
_entry.id   110d216c2438e21589f2d6865477cc62
#
_cell.length_a   1.000
_cell.length_b   1.000
_cell.length_c   1.000
_cell.angle_alpha   90.00
_cell.angle_beta   90.00
_cell.angle_gamma   90.00
#
_symmetry.space_group_name_H-M   'P 1'
#
loop_
_entity.id
_entity.type
_entity.pdbx_description
1 polymer ?
#
loop_
_entity_poly.entity_id
_entity_poly.type
_entity_poly.pdbx_seq_one_letter_code
_entity_poly.pdbx_strand_id
1 'polypeptide(L)'
;MAIQYTYHPDHLKNSEPIYTSVSSLKRGEMVFNIGPQHPSTHGVLRLEVVTDGEIVKEVIPHIGYLHRCFEKHAESMPFNQTIPYVDRMDYMSAMNSEHAYAMGVERMLGITDQIPKRVEYIRVLVAELNRIASHFVAIGTYGLDIGAFTPFLWLMRDREHILRLLEWTCGARMLYNYIWIGGLYYDLPLQFEERCVEFSAYLKPKLEHLETLLI
;
A
#
# COMPACT_ATOMS: atom_id res chain seq x y z
N MET A 1 -3.22 -13.04 18.12
CA MET A 1 -2.05 -13.93 18.26
C MET A 1 -1.17 -13.69 17.04
N ALA A 2 -0.04 -13.00 17.15
CA ALA A 2 0.84 -12.73 16.03
C ALA A 2 1.59 -14.03 15.68
N ILE A 3 1.49 -14.49 14.45
CA ILE A 3 2.26 -15.63 13.96
C ILE A 3 3.69 -15.11 13.72
N GLN A 4 4.59 -15.51 14.58
CA GLN A 4 6.01 -15.20 14.47
C GLN A 4 6.65 -16.20 13.50
N TYR A 5 6.94 -15.77 12.26
CA TYR A 5 7.74 -16.57 11.34
C TYR A 5 9.22 -16.45 11.72
N THR A 6 9.78 -17.51 12.29
CA THR A 6 11.23 -17.64 12.43
C THR A 6 11.77 -18.28 11.15
N TYR A 7 12.49 -17.48 10.36
CA TYR A 7 13.24 -17.99 9.22
C TYR A 7 14.44 -18.81 9.73
N HIS A 8 14.42 -20.13 9.51
CA HIS A 8 15.54 -21.01 9.81
C HIS A 8 16.14 -21.51 8.49
N PRO A 9 17.40 -21.17 8.17
CA PRO A 9 18.06 -21.61 6.94
C PRO A 9 18.23 -23.11 6.79
N ASP A 10 18.11 -23.87 7.87
CA ASP A 10 18.18 -25.33 7.85
C ASP A 10 16.95 -26.03 7.24
N HIS A 11 15.83 -25.34 7.06
CA HIS A 11 14.64 -25.88 6.39
C HIS A 11 14.83 -26.09 4.88
N LEU A 12 15.86 -25.50 4.27
CA LEU A 12 16.20 -25.72 2.86
C LEU A 12 16.89 -27.04 2.58
N LYS A 13 17.33 -27.77 3.60
CA LYS A 13 18.06 -29.05 3.45
C LYS A 13 17.16 -30.28 3.39
N ASN A 14 15.92 -30.16 3.87
CA ASN A 14 14.92 -31.22 3.77
C ASN A 14 13.78 -30.69 2.92
N SER A 15 13.78 -31.02 1.65
CA SER A 15 12.82 -30.60 0.63
C SER A 15 11.42 -31.20 0.80
N GLU A 16 10.88 -31.18 2.00
CA GLU A 16 9.45 -31.31 2.16
C GLU A 16 8.80 -29.94 1.88
N PRO A 17 7.81 -29.90 0.98
CA PRO A 17 7.14 -28.65 0.70
C PRO A 17 6.52 -28.10 1.99
N ILE A 18 6.72 -26.80 2.28
CA ILE A 18 6.12 -26.06 3.40
C ILE A 18 4.59 -25.92 3.16
N TYR A 19 3.99 -26.91 2.60
CA TYR A 19 2.55 -27.03 2.45
C TYR A 19 2.08 -27.95 3.58
N THR A 20 1.67 -27.36 4.68
CA THR A 20 0.75 -28.06 5.57
C THR A 20 -0.51 -28.34 4.77
N SER A 21 -0.51 -29.45 4.03
CA SER A 21 -1.74 -30.01 3.49
C SER A 21 -2.70 -30.19 4.66
N VAL A 22 -3.94 -29.78 4.47
CA VAL A 22 -5.01 -30.05 5.43
C VAL A 22 -5.01 -31.56 5.68
N SER A 23 -4.47 -31.96 6.81
CA SER A 23 -4.10 -33.35 7.06
C SER A 23 -5.30 -34.27 7.36
N SER A 24 -6.49 -33.71 7.56
CA SER A 24 -7.72 -34.51 7.71
C SER A 24 -8.97 -33.65 7.60
N LEU A 25 -9.62 -33.65 6.45
CA LEU A 25 -10.97 -33.11 6.28
C LEU A 25 -11.98 -33.98 7.03
N LYS A 26 -12.87 -33.39 7.77
CA LYS A 26 -14.04 -34.07 8.33
C LYS A 26 -15.09 -34.26 7.25
N ARG A 27 -16.01 -35.20 7.46
CA ARG A 27 -17.10 -35.45 6.52
C ARG A 27 -17.97 -34.18 6.35
N GLY A 28 -18.03 -33.64 5.15
CA GLY A 28 -18.76 -32.41 4.81
C GLY A 28 -17.88 -31.17 4.62
N GLU A 29 -16.61 -31.22 5.05
CA GLU A 29 -15.67 -30.13 4.82
C GLU A 29 -15.11 -30.17 3.39
N MET A 30 -14.89 -28.97 2.83
CA MET A 30 -14.30 -28.76 1.50
C MET A 30 -13.14 -27.75 1.61
N VAL A 31 -12.16 -27.89 0.72
CA VAL A 31 -11.04 -26.94 0.60
C VAL A 31 -11.18 -26.14 -0.69
N PHE A 32 -11.16 -24.82 -0.56
CA PHE A 32 -11.15 -23.90 -1.69
C PHE A 32 -9.83 -23.15 -1.73
N ASN A 33 -9.29 -22.92 -2.93
CA ASN A 33 -8.20 -22.00 -3.15
C ASN A 33 -8.75 -20.69 -3.72
N ILE A 34 -8.58 -19.60 -2.99
CA ILE A 34 -8.89 -18.25 -3.44
C ILE A 34 -7.57 -17.57 -3.81
N GLY A 35 -7.41 -17.28 -5.10
CA GLY A 35 -6.13 -16.78 -5.64
C GLY A 35 -5.16 -17.91 -6.06
N PRO A 36 -3.94 -17.56 -6.50
CA PRO A 36 -3.34 -16.20 -6.48
C PRO A 36 -3.96 -15.18 -7.45
N GLN A 37 -4.71 -15.61 -8.45
CA GLN A 37 -5.45 -14.73 -9.34
C GLN A 37 -6.95 -14.83 -9.01
N HIS A 38 -7.43 -13.85 -8.25
CA HIS A 38 -8.84 -13.73 -7.87
C HIS A 38 -9.14 -12.25 -7.54
N PRO A 39 -10.29 -11.69 -7.93
CA PRO A 39 -10.63 -10.29 -7.64
C PRO A 39 -10.55 -9.92 -6.15
N SER A 40 -11.01 -10.79 -5.27
CA SER A 40 -11.02 -10.55 -3.80
C SER A 40 -9.64 -10.59 -3.14
N THR A 41 -8.60 -11.02 -3.83
CA THR A 41 -7.23 -11.07 -3.27
C THR A 41 -6.40 -9.83 -3.63
N HIS A 42 -6.95 -8.90 -4.40
CA HIS A 42 -6.34 -7.63 -4.79
C HIS A 42 -4.90 -7.76 -5.33
N GLY A 43 -4.60 -8.87 -6.00
CA GLY A 43 -3.29 -9.18 -6.54
C GLY A 43 -3.03 -10.68 -6.56
N VAL A 44 -1.96 -11.13 -5.94
CA VAL A 44 -1.49 -12.53 -6.00
C VAL A 44 -1.45 -13.23 -4.63
N LEU A 45 -2.29 -12.83 -3.71
CA LEU A 45 -2.47 -13.55 -2.44
C LEU A 45 -3.26 -14.83 -2.70
N ARG A 46 -2.73 -15.98 -2.24
CA ARG A 46 -3.44 -17.24 -2.21
C ARG A 46 -3.94 -17.53 -0.80
N LEU A 47 -5.23 -17.77 -0.68
CA LEU A 47 -5.85 -18.25 0.54
C LEU A 47 -6.37 -19.67 0.32
N GLU A 48 -5.93 -20.61 1.14
CA GLU A 48 -6.50 -21.93 1.23
C GLU A 48 -7.54 -21.91 2.34
N VAL A 49 -8.80 -22.11 1.97
CA VAL A 49 -9.94 -21.94 2.88
C VAL A 49 -10.64 -23.27 3.08
N VAL A 50 -10.74 -23.71 4.32
CA VAL A 50 -11.54 -24.88 4.71
C VAL A 50 -12.92 -24.43 5.10
N THR A 51 -13.95 -24.99 4.46
CA THR A 51 -15.35 -24.64 4.74
C THR A 51 -16.17 -25.87 5.07
N ASP A 52 -17.23 -25.65 5.85
CA ASP A 52 -18.31 -26.61 6.11
C ASP A 52 -19.62 -25.95 5.59
N GLY A 53 -19.97 -26.27 4.36
CA GLY A 53 -20.94 -25.49 3.60
C GLY A 53 -20.47 -24.06 3.39
N GLU A 54 -21.23 -23.06 3.87
CA GLU A 54 -20.89 -21.63 3.78
C GLU A 54 -20.07 -21.11 4.96
N ILE A 55 -19.83 -21.97 5.98
CA ILE A 55 -19.10 -21.57 7.18
C ILE A 55 -17.60 -21.77 6.98
N VAL A 56 -16.83 -20.71 7.08
CA VAL A 56 -15.36 -20.77 7.07
C VAL A 56 -14.86 -21.33 8.41
N LYS A 57 -14.13 -22.43 8.37
CA LYS A 57 -13.52 -23.08 9.55
C LYS A 57 -12.07 -22.67 9.75
N GLU A 58 -11.32 -22.61 8.68
CA GLU A 58 -9.89 -22.31 8.71
C GLU A 58 -9.47 -21.55 7.45
N VAL A 59 -8.52 -20.63 7.58
CA VAL A 59 -7.92 -19.91 6.46
C VAL A 59 -6.40 -19.98 6.60
N ILE A 60 -5.74 -20.54 5.59
CA ILE A 60 -4.29 -20.66 5.52
C ILE A 60 -3.79 -19.71 4.42
N PRO A 61 -3.14 -18.58 4.78
CA PRO A 61 -2.58 -17.66 3.80
C PRO A 61 -1.24 -18.21 3.27
N HIS A 62 -1.12 -18.26 1.95
CA HIS A 62 0.13 -18.57 1.24
C HIS A 62 0.72 -17.30 0.70
N ILE A 63 1.73 -16.77 1.37
CA ILE A 63 2.48 -15.55 0.98
C ILE A 63 3.75 -15.93 0.23
N GLY A 64 4.35 -14.95 -0.46
CA GLY A 64 5.63 -15.12 -1.16
C GLY A 64 5.55 -15.00 -2.68
N TYR A 65 4.36 -14.96 -3.29
CA TYR A 65 4.21 -14.80 -4.74
C TYR A 65 4.78 -13.47 -5.28
N LEU A 66 4.86 -12.43 -4.44
CA LEU A 66 5.48 -11.14 -4.74
C LEU A 66 6.87 -10.96 -4.09
N HIS A 67 7.46 -12.01 -3.56
CA HIS A 67 8.83 -11.95 -3.04
C HIS A 67 9.82 -11.83 -4.20
N ARG A 68 10.37 -10.62 -4.39
CA ARG A 68 11.28 -10.29 -5.49
C ARG A 68 12.70 -9.95 -5.02
N CYS A 69 13.12 -10.49 -3.87
CA CYS A 69 14.44 -10.27 -3.27
C CYS A 69 14.76 -8.78 -3.03
N PHE A 70 13.75 -7.96 -2.68
CA PHE A 70 13.88 -6.53 -2.46
C PHE A 70 15.02 -6.19 -1.49
N GLU A 71 15.05 -6.84 -0.33
CA GLU A 71 16.06 -6.59 0.72
C GLU A 71 17.46 -6.87 0.20
N LYS A 72 17.64 -7.95 -0.57
CA LYS A 72 18.92 -8.30 -1.15
C LYS A 72 19.38 -7.31 -2.22
N HIS A 73 18.47 -6.75 -3.00
CA HIS A 73 18.77 -5.67 -3.92
C HIS A 73 19.18 -4.40 -3.16
N ALA A 74 18.47 -4.05 -2.08
CA ALA A 74 18.77 -2.88 -1.27
C ALA A 74 20.17 -2.93 -0.64
N GLU A 75 20.66 -4.11 -0.24
CA GLU A 75 22.04 -4.30 0.28
C GLU A 75 23.12 -3.98 -0.77
N SER A 76 22.82 -4.08 -2.07
CA SER A 76 23.79 -3.97 -3.16
C SER A 76 23.80 -2.60 -3.85
N MET A 77 22.99 -1.64 -3.39
CA MET A 77 22.87 -0.33 -4.03
C MET A 77 22.91 0.82 -3.03
N PRO A 78 23.25 2.05 -3.47
CA PRO A 78 23.17 3.26 -2.64
C PRO A 78 21.75 3.55 -2.17
N PHE A 79 21.61 4.22 -1.01
CA PHE A 79 20.33 4.53 -0.39
C PHE A 79 19.32 5.20 -1.33
N ASN A 80 19.75 6.18 -2.13
CA ASN A 80 18.85 6.88 -3.07
C ASN A 80 18.31 5.96 -4.17
N GLN A 81 19.07 4.95 -4.59
CA GLN A 81 18.63 3.99 -5.61
C GLN A 81 17.63 2.96 -5.04
N THR A 82 17.52 2.87 -3.73
CA THR A 82 16.54 2.02 -3.05
C THR A 82 15.15 2.65 -3.05
N ILE A 83 15.01 3.98 -3.12
CA ILE A 83 13.73 4.68 -3.07
C ILE A 83 12.71 4.13 -4.08
N PRO A 84 13.03 3.92 -5.38
CA PRO A 84 12.10 3.35 -6.33
C PRO A 84 11.59 1.94 -5.97
N TYR A 85 12.36 1.18 -5.19
CA TYR A 85 11.88 -0.12 -4.67
C TYR A 85 10.92 0.07 -3.51
N VAL A 86 11.19 1.05 -2.65
CA VAL A 86 10.32 1.40 -1.51
C VAL A 86 8.94 1.85 -1.98
N ASP A 87 8.88 2.63 -3.07
CA ASP A 87 7.63 3.05 -3.72
C ASP A 87 6.71 1.87 -4.07
N ARG A 88 7.32 0.75 -4.44
CA ARG A 88 6.59 -0.44 -4.92
C ARG A 88 6.18 -1.40 -3.82
N MET A 89 6.52 -1.12 -2.57
CA MET A 89 6.05 -1.91 -1.43
C MET A 89 4.57 -1.66 -1.15
N ASP A 90 4.20 -0.38 -1.03
CA ASP A 90 2.81 0.06 -0.98
C ASP A 90 2.57 1.07 -2.12
N TYR A 91 2.32 0.56 -3.31
CA TYR A 91 2.18 1.38 -4.53
C TYR A 91 0.96 2.30 -4.53
N MET A 92 -0.01 2.10 -3.64
CA MET A 92 -1.13 3.02 -3.46
C MET A 92 -0.77 4.21 -2.56
N SER A 93 0.23 4.06 -1.68
CA SER A 93 0.67 5.04 -0.70
C SER A 93 2.19 5.27 -0.74
N ALA A 94 2.77 5.34 -1.95
CA ALA A 94 4.21 5.38 -2.17
C ALA A 94 4.90 6.54 -1.44
N MET A 95 4.31 7.76 -1.41
CA MET A 95 4.85 8.91 -0.67
C MET A 95 5.04 8.63 0.83
N ASN A 96 4.15 7.84 1.45
CA ASN A 96 4.29 7.46 2.85
C ASN A 96 5.45 6.49 3.06
N SER A 97 5.66 5.56 2.12
CA SER A 97 6.78 4.63 2.14
C SER A 97 8.12 5.34 1.95
N GLU A 98 8.20 6.26 0.96
CA GLU A 98 9.37 7.13 0.75
C GLU A 98 9.70 7.94 2.01
N HIS A 99 8.68 8.57 2.62
CA HIS A 99 8.85 9.39 3.82
C HIS A 99 9.41 8.59 4.98
N ALA A 100 8.84 7.41 5.25
CA ALA A 100 9.32 6.53 6.30
C ALA A 100 10.77 6.09 6.07
N TYR A 101 11.11 5.72 4.83
CA TYR A 101 12.45 5.33 4.45
C TYR A 101 13.46 6.48 4.58
N ALA A 102 13.15 7.65 4.03
CA ALA A 102 14.01 8.83 4.10
C ALA A 102 14.30 9.22 5.55
N MET A 103 13.25 9.29 6.41
CA MET A 103 13.40 9.56 7.83
C MET A 103 14.29 8.54 8.54
N GLY A 104 14.14 7.25 8.22
CA GLY A 104 14.96 6.18 8.78
C GLY A 104 16.45 6.35 8.46
N VAL A 105 16.76 6.63 7.19
CA VAL A 105 18.14 6.86 6.74
C VAL A 105 18.72 8.16 7.30
N GLU A 106 17.94 9.26 7.31
CA GLU A 106 18.34 10.55 7.87
C GLU A 106 18.69 10.44 9.36
N ARG A 107 17.90 9.67 10.11
CA ARG A 107 18.17 9.40 11.53
C ARG A 107 19.45 8.58 11.71
N MET A 108 19.65 7.58 10.85
CA MET A 108 20.88 6.76 10.88
C MET A 108 22.13 7.59 10.57
N LEU A 109 22.01 8.55 9.63
CA LEU A 109 23.11 9.46 9.26
C LEU A 109 23.30 10.63 10.24
N GLY A 110 22.38 10.86 11.18
CA GLY A 110 22.43 11.96 12.13
C GLY A 110 22.20 13.34 11.50
N ILE A 111 21.48 13.42 10.39
CA ILE A 111 21.20 14.67 9.66
C ILE A 111 19.78 15.20 9.86
N THR A 112 18.98 14.58 10.69
CA THR A 112 17.56 14.94 10.91
C THR A 112 17.38 16.42 11.24
N ASP A 113 18.22 16.97 12.13
CA ASP A 113 18.15 18.39 12.55
C ASP A 113 18.57 19.37 11.46
N GLN A 114 19.16 18.89 10.37
CA GLN A 114 19.60 19.71 9.23
C GLN A 114 18.52 19.87 8.16
N ILE A 115 17.44 19.09 8.27
CA ILE A 115 16.33 19.14 7.30
C ILE A 115 15.55 20.46 7.52
N PRO A 116 15.38 21.29 6.46
CA PRO A 116 14.61 22.52 6.57
C PRO A 116 13.15 22.24 6.92
N LYS A 117 12.57 23.02 7.82
CA LYS A 117 11.15 22.89 8.21
C LYS A 117 10.19 22.92 7.02
N ARG A 118 10.49 23.72 5.99
CA ARG A 118 9.71 23.76 4.74
C ARG A 118 9.61 22.37 4.10
N VAL A 119 10.71 21.64 4.06
CA VAL A 119 10.77 20.29 3.50
C VAL A 119 9.88 19.33 4.30
N GLU A 120 9.93 19.40 5.63
CA GLU A 120 9.11 18.57 6.51
C GLU A 120 7.61 18.83 6.28
N TYR A 121 7.19 20.10 6.17
CA TYR A 121 5.80 20.43 5.86
C TYR A 121 5.37 19.91 4.49
N ILE A 122 6.21 20.05 3.46
CA ILE A 122 5.90 19.54 2.12
C ILE A 122 5.79 18.02 2.14
N ARG A 123 6.71 17.32 2.81
CA ARG A 123 6.65 15.85 2.95
C ARG A 123 5.33 15.41 3.57
N VAL A 124 4.91 16.05 4.66
CA VAL A 124 3.64 15.75 5.31
C VAL A 124 2.47 16.03 4.37
N LEU A 125 2.45 17.17 3.69
CA LEU A 125 1.37 17.54 2.78
C LEU A 125 1.18 16.51 1.66
N VAL A 126 2.27 16.15 0.94
CA VAL A 126 2.17 15.18 -0.16
C VAL A 126 1.89 13.77 0.33
N ALA A 127 2.40 13.39 1.50
CA ALA A 127 2.11 12.10 2.13
C ALA A 127 0.63 11.99 2.52
N GLU A 128 0.03 13.05 3.07
CA GLU A 128 -1.40 13.05 3.43
C GLU A 128 -2.31 13.09 2.19
N LEU A 129 -1.96 13.83 1.14
CA LEU A 129 -2.66 13.75 -0.14
C LEU A 129 -2.64 12.32 -0.69
N ASN A 130 -1.48 11.67 -0.66
CA ASN A 130 -1.34 10.29 -1.12
C ASN A 130 -2.09 9.31 -0.21
N ARG A 131 -2.11 9.54 1.11
CA ARG A 131 -2.91 8.76 2.06
C ARG A 131 -4.40 8.82 1.74
N ILE A 132 -4.95 10.00 1.44
CA ILE A 132 -6.34 10.16 1.03
C ILE A 132 -6.59 9.36 -0.26
N ALA A 133 -5.69 9.45 -1.24
CA ALA A 133 -5.80 8.68 -2.48
C ALA A 133 -5.79 7.17 -2.25
N SER A 134 -4.98 6.68 -1.30
CA SER A 134 -4.94 5.28 -0.88
C SER A 134 -6.24 4.86 -0.19
N HIS A 135 -6.78 5.67 0.72
CA HIS A 135 -8.05 5.39 1.37
C HIS A 135 -9.21 5.30 0.38
N PHE A 136 -9.21 6.11 -0.68
CA PHE A 136 -10.22 6.02 -1.73
C PHE A 136 -10.19 4.66 -2.45
N VAL A 137 -9.01 4.12 -2.69
CA VAL A 137 -8.88 2.76 -3.23
C VAL A 137 -9.38 1.74 -2.23
N ALA A 138 -8.92 1.81 -0.97
CA ALA A 138 -9.26 0.85 0.06
C ALA A 138 -10.78 0.76 0.31
N ILE A 139 -11.44 1.91 0.51
CA ILE A 139 -12.89 1.97 0.75
C ILE A 139 -13.67 1.57 -0.52
N GLY A 140 -13.20 2.03 -1.69
CA GLY A 140 -13.86 1.72 -2.96
C GLY A 140 -13.83 0.24 -3.28
N THR A 141 -12.68 -0.42 -3.16
CA THR A 141 -12.53 -1.87 -3.41
C THR A 141 -13.25 -2.71 -2.36
N TYR A 142 -13.23 -2.29 -1.09
CA TYR A 142 -14.06 -2.92 -0.06
C TYR A 142 -15.56 -2.85 -0.41
N GLY A 143 -16.01 -1.68 -0.92
CA GLY A 143 -17.38 -1.52 -1.43
C GLY A 143 -17.70 -2.53 -2.54
N LEU A 144 -16.77 -2.75 -3.48
CA LEU A 144 -16.94 -3.75 -4.54
C LEU A 144 -17.10 -5.17 -3.98
N ASP A 145 -16.29 -5.53 -2.98
CA ASP A 145 -16.30 -6.87 -2.39
C ASP A 145 -17.65 -7.18 -1.71
N ILE A 146 -18.31 -6.17 -1.15
CA ILE A 146 -19.66 -6.30 -0.57
C ILE A 146 -20.81 -5.99 -1.55
N GLY A 147 -20.51 -5.76 -2.84
CA GLY A 147 -21.48 -5.54 -3.89
C GLY A 147 -21.89 -4.08 -4.14
N ALA A 148 -21.27 -3.10 -3.46
CA ALA A 148 -21.54 -1.68 -3.64
C ALA A 148 -20.62 -1.05 -4.70
N PHE A 149 -21.03 -1.03 -5.96
CA PHE A 149 -20.22 -0.56 -7.08
C PHE A 149 -20.11 0.98 -7.17
N THR A 150 -21.16 1.71 -6.83
CA THR A 150 -21.23 3.18 -6.97
C THR A 150 -20.17 3.93 -6.14
N PRO A 151 -19.92 3.59 -4.85
CA PRO A 151 -18.86 4.21 -4.07
C PRO A 151 -17.48 4.12 -4.73
N PHE A 152 -17.16 2.98 -5.32
CA PHE A 152 -15.90 2.78 -6.04
C PHE A 152 -15.72 3.80 -7.18
N LEU A 153 -16.74 3.96 -8.04
CA LEU A 153 -16.68 4.90 -9.16
C LEU A 153 -16.51 6.36 -8.70
N TRP A 154 -17.20 6.74 -7.64
CA TRP A 154 -17.11 8.11 -7.10
C TRP A 154 -15.73 8.37 -6.50
N LEU A 155 -15.22 7.45 -5.70
CA LEU A 155 -13.90 7.57 -5.09
C LEU A 155 -12.78 7.57 -6.13
N MET A 156 -12.88 6.77 -7.19
CA MET A 156 -11.91 6.79 -8.29
C MET A 156 -11.92 8.11 -9.05
N ARG A 157 -13.11 8.69 -9.29
CA ARG A 157 -13.24 10.03 -9.88
C ARG A 157 -12.57 11.10 -8.99
N ASP A 158 -12.83 11.06 -7.70
CA ASP A 158 -12.34 12.08 -6.77
C ASP A 158 -10.83 11.90 -6.50
N ARG A 159 -10.33 10.66 -6.53
CA ARG A 159 -8.91 10.33 -6.51
C ARG A 159 -8.12 10.99 -7.65
N GLU A 160 -8.72 11.15 -8.81
CA GLU A 160 -8.09 11.77 -9.98
C GLU A 160 -7.59 13.19 -9.70
N HIS A 161 -8.27 13.95 -8.86
CA HIS A 161 -7.81 15.29 -8.47
C HIS A 161 -6.48 15.24 -7.70
N ILE A 162 -6.32 14.27 -6.82
CA ILE A 162 -5.06 14.08 -6.06
C ILE A 162 -3.95 13.64 -7.00
N LEU A 163 -4.22 12.68 -7.89
CA LEU A 163 -3.22 12.20 -8.84
C LEU A 163 -2.68 13.33 -9.73
N ARG A 164 -3.54 14.26 -10.15
CA ARG A 164 -3.11 15.46 -10.89
C ARG A 164 -2.23 16.38 -10.07
N LEU A 165 -2.53 16.57 -8.79
CA LEU A 165 -1.67 17.35 -7.89
C LEU A 165 -0.29 16.72 -7.74
N LEU A 166 -0.23 15.40 -7.52
CA LEU A 166 1.02 14.68 -7.38
C LEU A 166 1.81 14.62 -8.69
N GLU A 167 1.15 14.42 -9.83
CA GLU A 167 1.76 14.48 -11.16
C GLU A 167 2.35 15.86 -11.44
N TRP A 168 1.68 16.93 -11.03
CA TRP A 168 2.19 18.29 -11.17
C TRP A 168 3.42 18.55 -10.32
N THR A 169 3.56 17.86 -9.18
CA THR A 169 4.68 17.99 -8.26
C THR A 169 5.93 17.23 -8.73
N CYS A 170 5.76 15.99 -9.18
CA CYS A 170 6.87 15.08 -9.47
C CYS A 170 6.84 14.44 -10.87
N GLY A 171 5.82 14.73 -11.68
CA GLY A 171 5.69 14.17 -13.03
C GLY A 171 5.14 12.75 -13.08
N ALA A 172 4.83 12.14 -11.94
CA ALA A 172 4.31 10.78 -11.85
C ALA A 172 2.93 10.74 -11.15
N ARG A 173 2.11 9.78 -11.55
CA ARG A 173 0.76 9.54 -10.98
C ARG A 173 0.77 8.44 -9.94
N MET A 174 1.79 7.61 -9.93
CA MET A 174 2.11 6.54 -8.99
C MET A 174 3.63 6.37 -8.94
N LEU A 175 4.17 5.86 -7.83
CA LEU A 175 5.61 5.57 -7.71
C LEU A 175 6.46 6.82 -7.97
N TYR A 176 6.37 7.76 -7.06
CA TYR A 176 6.71 9.17 -7.28
C TYR A 176 8.21 9.46 -7.24
N ASN A 177 8.98 8.72 -6.42
CA ASN A 177 10.41 8.95 -6.19
C ASN A 177 10.70 10.45 -5.89
N TYR A 178 9.89 11.05 -5.03
CA TYR A 178 9.88 12.48 -4.77
C TYR A 178 10.51 12.88 -3.45
N ILE A 179 10.24 12.10 -2.38
CA ILE A 179 10.84 12.34 -1.06
C ILE A 179 12.20 11.68 -1.01
N TRP A 180 13.24 12.52 -1.00
CA TRP A 180 14.62 12.06 -0.99
C TRP A 180 15.25 12.23 0.37
N ILE A 181 16.35 11.49 0.61
CA ILE A 181 17.19 11.63 1.80
C ILE A 181 17.82 13.02 1.77
N GLY A 182 17.60 13.79 2.82
CA GLY A 182 18.08 15.17 2.94
C GLY A 182 17.14 16.22 2.38
N GLY A 183 16.03 15.83 1.70
CA GLY A 183 15.13 16.83 1.13
C GLY A 183 14.02 16.27 0.25
N LEU A 184 13.79 16.96 -0.85
CA LEU A 184 12.83 16.64 -1.90
C LEU A 184 13.54 16.71 -3.25
N TYR A 185 13.05 15.98 -4.25
CA TYR A 185 13.63 15.99 -5.58
C TYR A 185 13.39 17.32 -6.30
N TYR A 186 12.17 17.88 -6.17
CA TYR A 186 11.79 19.21 -6.68
C TYR A 186 11.04 20.01 -5.61
N ASP A 187 11.06 21.33 -5.72
CA ASP A 187 10.18 22.18 -4.91
C ASP A 187 8.74 22.15 -5.47
N LEU A 188 7.79 22.64 -4.69
CA LEU A 188 6.39 22.70 -5.11
C LEU A 188 6.22 23.66 -6.31
N PRO A 189 5.40 23.30 -7.30
CA PRO A 189 5.04 24.21 -8.38
C PRO A 189 4.26 25.42 -7.86
N LEU A 190 4.34 26.53 -8.61
CA LEU A 190 3.60 27.75 -8.28
C LEU A 190 2.10 27.47 -8.14
N GLN A 191 1.45 28.07 -7.15
CA GLN A 191 0.01 27.88 -6.87
C GLN A 191 -0.40 26.48 -6.38
N PHE A 192 0.55 25.62 -6.03
CA PHE A 192 0.22 24.28 -5.54
C PHE A 192 -0.61 24.33 -4.25
N GLU A 193 -0.25 25.22 -3.32
CA GLU A 193 -0.93 25.39 -2.03
C GLU A 193 -2.40 25.82 -2.25
N GLU A 194 -2.63 26.77 -3.15
CA GLU A 194 -3.99 27.24 -3.51
C GLU A 194 -4.85 26.09 -4.03
N ARG A 195 -4.30 25.26 -4.91
CA ARG A 195 -5.01 24.10 -5.44
C ARG A 195 -5.28 23.01 -4.40
N CYS A 196 -4.40 22.85 -3.42
CA CYS A 196 -4.67 21.96 -2.29
C CYS A 196 -5.84 22.46 -1.45
N VAL A 197 -5.96 23.77 -1.22
CA VAL A 197 -7.09 24.38 -0.53
C VAL A 197 -8.38 24.21 -1.33
N GLU A 198 -8.36 24.45 -2.64
CA GLU A 198 -9.50 24.21 -3.54
C GLU A 198 -9.95 22.75 -3.49
N PHE A 199 -8.99 21.82 -3.57
CA PHE A 199 -9.29 20.39 -3.46
C PHE A 199 -9.90 20.03 -2.11
N SER A 200 -9.40 20.55 -1.00
CA SER A 200 -9.95 20.32 0.33
C SER A 200 -11.40 20.81 0.44
N ALA A 201 -11.70 21.98 -0.10
CA ALA A 201 -13.06 22.52 -0.14
C ALA A 201 -14.00 21.69 -1.03
N TYR A 202 -13.49 21.16 -2.15
CA TYR A 202 -14.22 20.26 -3.04
C TYR A 202 -14.54 18.93 -2.37
N LEU A 203 -13.56 18.36 -1.64
CA LEU A 203 -13.65 17.02 -1.10
C LEU A 203 -14.67 16.90 0.04
N LYS A 204 -14.74 17.89 0.94
CA LYS A 204 -15.57 17.84 2.13
C LYS A 204 -17.03 17.44 1.87
N PRO A 205 -17.79 18.16 0.99
CA PRO A 205 -19.17 17.77 0.70
C PRO A 205 -19.29 16.42 -0.03
N LYS A 206 -18.24 15.96 -0.72
CA LYS A 206 -18.23 14.64 -1.37
C LYS A 206 -18.15 13.51 -0.38
N LEU A 207 -17.36 13.69 0.70
CA LEU A 207 -17.30 12.71 1.79
C LEU A 207 -18.62 12.62 2.55
N GLU A 208 -19.26 13.75 2.84
CA GLU A 208 -20.59 13.79 3.47
C GLU A 208 -21.64 13.04 2.61
N HIS A 209 -21.57 13.23 1.28
CA HIS A 209 -22.47 12.53 0.36
C HIS A 209 -22.17 11.02 0.28
N LEU A 210 -20.89 10.64 0.32
CA LEU A 210 -20.48 9.24 0.36
C LEU A 210 -20.96 8.55 1.64
N GLU A 211 -20.84 9.22 2.79
CA GLU A 211 -21.34 8.72 4.07
C GLU A 211 -22.85 8.43 3.98
N THR A 212 -23.63 9.35 3.44
CA THR A 212 -25.08 9.18 3.24
C THR A 212 -25.42 8.00 2.30
N LEU A 213 -24.52 7.62 1.40
CA LEU A 213 -24.71 6.50 0.51
C LEU A 213 -24.40 5.15 1.17
N LEU A 214 -23.47 5.14 2.14
CA LEU A 214 -22.99 3.92 2.79
C LEU A 214 -23.76 3.56 4.07
N ILE A 215 -24.43 4.54 4.71
CA ILE A 215 -25.24 4.40 5.93
C ILE A 215 -26.72 4.54 5.60
#